data_af949c3ac91d7cdd0f48e6116658ae70
#
_entry.id   af949c3ac91d7cdd0f48e6116658ae70
#
_cell.length_a   1.000
_cell.length_b   1.000
_cell.length_c   1.000
_cell.angle_alpha   90.00
_cell.angle_beta   90.00
_cell.angle_gamma   90.00
#
_symmetry.space_group_name_H-M   'P 1'
#
loop_
_entity.id
_entity.type
_entity.pdbx_description
1 polymer ?
#
loop_
_entity_poly.entity_id
_entity_poly.type
_entity_poly.pdbx_seq_one_letter_code
_entity_poly.pdbx_strand_id
1 'polypeptide(L)'
;MRIPFLQPRRRDYALEPLRITDSPAISLLHREDFVRPWTDGEFAALLEQDTVFGYAARETGQGAKPPVGFVLARLAAGEGEILTVAVARSHRRQGLGWQLMDAVLRELHAQRAEALFLEVDETNVAAIALYRRLGFREVGKRPDYYKAPGHGPTGALVMRRDLR
;
A
#
# COMPACT_ATOMS: atom_id res chain seq x y z
N MET A 1 -24.54 36.41 16.26
CA MET A 1 -23.59 35.45 16.86
C MET A 1 -23.14 34.47 15.76
N ARG A 2 -21.97 34.65 15.20
CA ARG A 2 -21.43 33.74 14.19
C ARG A 2 -20.80 32.57 14.95
N ILE A 3 -21.36 31.37 14.77
CA ILE A 3 -20.73 30.11 15.22
C ILE A 3 -19.47 29.95 14.37
N PRO A 4 -18.27 29.87 14.97
CA PRO A 4 -17.09 29.57 14.17
C PRO A 4 -17.29 28.17 13.58
N PHE A 5 -17.27 28.12 12.26
CA PHE A 5 -17.17 26.84 11.55
C PHE A 5 -15.92 26.14 12.08
N LEU A 6 -16.13 25.09 12.86
CA LEU A 6 -15.08 24.12 13.16
C LEU A 6 -14.63 23.54 11.84
N GLN A 7 -13.55 24.06 11.28
CA GLN A 7 -12.89 23.39 10.19
C GLN A 7 -12.55 21.98 10.67
N PRO A 8 -12.91 20.94 9.93
CA PRO A 8 -12.55 19.59 10.32
C PRO A 8 -11.03 19.58 10.52
N ARG A 9 -10.61 19.17 11.71
CA ARG A 9 -9.21 19.08 12.08
C ARG A 9 -8.51 18.21 11.04
N ARG A 10 -7.65 18.82 10.23
CA ARG A 10 -6.88 18.09 9.23
C ARG A 10 -6.03 17.08 9.99
N ARG A 11 -6.26 15.81 9.74
CA ARG A 11 -5.45 14.75 10.34
C ARG A 11 -4.09 14.75 9.68
N ASP A 12 -3.06 14.87 10.48
CA ASP A 12 -1.69 14.77 10.00
C ASP A 12 -1.17 13.36 10.23
N TYR A 13 -0.35 12.90 9.31
CA TYR A 13 0.21 11.55 9.32
C TYR A 13 1.72 11.61 9.21
N ALA A 14 2.38 10.68 9.90
CA ALA A 14 3.79 10.42 9.75
C ALA A 14 3.98 9.05 9.10
N LEU A 15 4.91 8.96 8.16
CA LEU A 15 5.33 7.71 7.54
C LEU A 15 6.65 7.28 8.16
N GLU A 16 6.70 6.03 8.60
CA GLU A 16 7.87 5.42 9.23
C GLU A 16 8.20 4.09 8.55
N PRO A 17 9.49 3.70 8.49
CA PRO A 17 9.82 2.36 7.99
C PRO A 17 9.12 1.27 8.80
N LEU A 18 8.60 0.27 8.09
CA LEU A 18 8.02 -0.91 8.71
C LEU A 18 9.07 -1.71 9.46
N ARG A 19 8.68 -2.21 10.62
CA ARG A 19 9.46 -3.10 11.48
C ARG A 19 8.74 -4.43 11.65
N ILE A 20 9.48 -5.48 11.98
CA ILE A 20 8.89 -6.81 12.25
C ILE A 20 7.83 -6.72 13.35
N THR A 21 8.03 -5.85 14.34
CA THR A 21 7.08 -5.62 15.44
C THR A 21 5.75 -5.01 14.99
N ASP A 22 5.67 -4.46 13.78
CA ASP A 22 4.42 -3.95 13.20
C ASP A 22 3.52 -5.06 12.62
N SER A 23 4.03 -6.28 12.51
CA SER A 23 3.36 -7.39 11.82
C SER A 23 1.93 -7.67 12.32
N PRO A 24 1.65 -7.73 13.65
CA PRO A 24 0.28 -7.92 14.10
C PRO A 24 -0.67 -6.82 13.67
N ALA A 25 -0.24 -5.56 13.76
CA ALA A 25 -1.08 -4.40 13.43
C ALA A 25 -1.37 -4.30 11.93
N ILE A 26 -0.38 -4.52 11.07
CA ILE A 26 -0.59 -4.51 9.63
C ILE A 26 -1.38 -5.71 9.14
N SER A 27 -1.29 -6.85 9.81
CA SER A 27 -2.14 -8.00 9.54
C SER A 27 -3.62 -7.69 9.79
N LEU A 28 -3.94 -6.94 10.86
CA LEU A 28 -5.30 -6.47 11.12
C LEU A 28 -5.80 -5.52 10.03
N LEU A 29 -4.98 -4.60 9.57
CA LEU A 29 -5.32 -3.72 8.44
C LEU A 29 -5.58 -4.50 7.16
N HIS A 30 -4.75 -5.49 6.89
CA HIS A 30 -4.88 -6.33 5.70
C HIS A 30 -6.22 -7.08 5.64
N ARG A 31 -6.74 -7.51 6.80
CA ARG A 31 -8.04 -8.19 6.91
C ARG A 31 -9.22 -7.34 6.47
N GLU A 32 -9.14 -6.03 6.57
CA GLU A 32 -10.25 -5.16 6.18
C GLU A 32 -10.60 -5.29 4.69
N ASP A 33 -9.62 -5.55 3.82
CA ASP A 33 -9.78 -5.45 2.37
C ASP A 33 -9.52 -6.73 1.60
N PHE A 34 -8.88 -7.72 2.22
CA PHE A 34 -8.44 -8.91 1.52
C PHE A 34 -9.22 -10.14 1.97
N VAL A 35 -9.73 -10.90 1.00
CA VAL A 35 -10.47 -12.15 1.24
C VAL A 35 -9.59 -13.22 1.89
N ARG A 36 -8.32 -13.24 1.52
CA ARG A 36 -7.29 -14.11 2.11
C ARG A 36 -6.18 -13.26 2.70
N PRO A 37 -6.43 -12.66 3.88
CA PRO A 37 -5.44 -11.79 4.50
C PRO A 37 -4.21 -12.58 4.93
N TRP A 38 -3.06 -11.93 4.84
CA TRP A 38 -1.83 -12.51 5.38
C TRP A 38 -1.82 -12.42 6.90
N THR A 39 -1.28 -13.46 7.52
CA THR A 39 -1.12 -13.53 8.96
C THR A 39 0.04 -12.63 9.44
N ASP A 40 0.08 -12.37 10.73
CA ASP A 40 1.21 -11.68 11.35
C ASP A 40 2.54 -12.42 11.13
N GLY A 41 2.53 -13.76 11.21
CA GLY A 41 3.70 -14.59 10.92
C GLY A 41 4.17 -14.49 9.48
N GLU A 42 3.26 -14.41 8.52
CA GLU A 42 3.60 -14.21 7.11
C GLU A 42 4.22 -12.82 6.86
N PHE A 43 3.69 -11.77 7.49
CA PHE A 43 4.29 -10.44 7.43
C PHE A 43 5.67 -10.40 8.08
N ALA A 44 5.81 -11.02 9.24
CA ALA A 44 7.11 -11.09 9.92
C ALA A 44 8.16 -11.80 9.06
N ALA A 45 7.80 -12.92 8.44
CA ALA A 45 8.69 -13.65 7.54
C ALA A 45 9.12 -12.83 6.32
N LEU A 46 8.21 -12.03 5.75
CA LEU A 46 8.55 -11.12 4.66
C LEU A 46 9.50 -10.01 5.13
N LEU A 47 9.22 -9.39 6.27
CA LEU A 47 10.04 -8.30 6.80
C LEU A 47 11.44 -8.75 7.27
N GLU A 48 11.66 -10.02 7.50
CA GLU A 48 13.00 -10.58 7.75
C GLU A 48 13.88 -10.67 6.49
N GLN A 49 13.28 -10.63 5.29
CA GLN A 49 14.03 -10.70 4.04
C GLN A 49 14.72 -9.36 3.77
N ASP A 50 16.00 -9.38 3.44
CA ASP A 50 16.78 -8.17 3.14
C ASP A 50 16.28 -7.37 1.94
N THR A 51 15.59 -8.03 1.02
CA THR A 51 15.02 -7.40 -0.18
C THR A 51 13.67 -6.73 0.07
N VAL A 52 13.05 -6.98 1.21
CA VAL A 52 11.71 -6.48 1.55
C VAL A 52 11.81 -5.26 2.45
N PHE A 53 11.05 -4.25 2.13
CA PHE A 53 10.94 -3.00 2.90
C PHE A 53 9.54 -2.43 2.79
N GLY A 54 9.23 -1.45 3.59
CA GLY A 54 7.95 -0.79 3.52
C GLY A 54 7.82 0.36 4.51
N TYR A 55 6.63 0.93 4.54
CA TYR A 55 6.30 2.07 5.38
C TYR A 55 4.95 1.89 6.04
N ALA A 56 4.84 2.38 7.26
CA ALA A 56 3.58 2.50 7.98
C ALA A 56 3.19 3.97 8.10
N ALA A 57 1.93 4.27 7.91
CA ALA A 57 1.36 5.59 8.16
C ALA A 57 0.64 5.58 9.51
N ARG A 58 0.95 6.55 10.36
CA ARG A 58 0.35 6.74 11.68
C ARG A 58 -0.17 8.15 11.82
N GLU A 59 -1.29 8.33 12.53
CA GLU A 59 -1.70 9.67 12.93
C GLU A 59 -0.66 10.28 13.87
N THR A 60 -0.33 11.55 13.63
CA THR A 60 0.50 12.32 14.57
C THR A 60 -0.33 12.74 15.79
N GLY A 61 0.33 12.92 16.92
CA GLY A 61 -0.30 13.35 18.15
C GLY A 61 0.35 12.70 19.37
N GLN A 62 -0.32 12.83 20.53
CA GLN A 62 0.19 12.28 21.77
C GLN A 62 0.01 10.75 21.82
N GLY A 63 1.03 10.05 22.33
CA GLY A 63 1.02 8.63 22.54
C GLY A 63 1.33 7.81 21.28
N ALA A 64 1.60 6.53 21.48
CA ALA A 64 1.81 5.58 20.40
C ALA A 64 0.49 5.28 19.69
N LYS A 65 0.43 5.49 18.37
CA LYS A 65 -0.74 5.23 17.55
C LYS A 65 -0.48 3.97 16.71
N PRO A 66 -1.50 3.10 16.53
CA PRO A 66 -1.38 2.00 15.58
C PRO A 66 -1.29 2.54 14.15
N PRO A 67 -0.70 1.79 13.23
CA PRO A 67 -0.70 2.19 11.83
C PRO A 67 -2.13 2.21 11.27
N VAL A 68 -2.42 3.22 10.47
CA VAL A 68 -3.70 3.37 9.76
C VAL A 68 -3.57 3.06 8.27
N GLY A 69 -2.38 2.77 7.83
CA GLY A 69 -2.06 2.32 6.49
C GLY A 69 -0.64 1.81 6.43
N PHE A 70 -0.35 1.02 5.42
CA PHE A 70 1.00 0.51 5.17
C PHE A 70 1.20 0.14 3.71
N VAL A 71 2.45 0.06 3.30
CA VAL A 71 2.88 -0.47 2.02
C VAL A 71 4.06 -1.40 2.25
N LEU A 72 4.06 -2.53 1.58
CA LEU A 72 5.14 -3.50 1.59
C LEU A 72 5.64 -3.70 0.17
N ALA A 73 6.96 -3.64 -0.02
CA ALA A 73 7.59 -3.73 -1.32
C ALA A 73 8.84 -4.62 -1.25
N ARG A 74 9.27 -5.07 -2.41
CA ARG A 74 10.52 -5.81 -2.59
C ARG A 74 11.36 -5.10 -3.65
N LEU A 75 12.66 -5.02 -3.43
CA LEU A 75 13.64 -4.63 -4.44
C LEU A 75 14.62 -5.78 -4.64
N ALA A 76 14.64 -6.34 -5.84
CA ALA A 76 15.55 -7.42 -6.20
C ALA A 76 15.96 -7.26 -7.67
N ALA A 77 17.23 -7.49 -7.96
CA ALA A 77 17.78 -7.42 -9.32
C ALA A 77 17.46 -6.11 -10.07
N GLY A 78 17.43 -4.99 -9.36
CA GLY A 78 17.16 -3.67 -9.95
C GLY A 78 15.69 -3.37 -10.21
N GLU A 79 14.77 -4.27 -9.86
CA GLU A 79 13.33 -4.10 -10.06
C GLU A 79 12.59 -4.12 -8.73
N GLY A 80 11.72 -3.13 -8.55
CA GLY A 80 10.81 -3.06 -7.41
C GLY A 80 9.48 -3.74 -7.70
N GLU A 81 8.84 -4.25 -6.65
CA GLU A 81 7.49 -4.81 -6.71
C GLU A 81 6.72 -4.37 -5.47
N ILE A 82 5.51 -3.88 -5.65
CA ILE A 82 4.57 -3.69 -4.55
C ILE A 82 3.98 -5.05 -4.20
N LEU A 83 4.25 -5.53 -3.00
CA LEU A 83 3.68 -6.79 -2.51
C LEU A 83 2.25 -6.59 -2.03
N THR A 84 2.01 -5.53 -1.26
CA THR A 84 0.66 -5.15 -0.83
C THR A 84 0.66 -3.72 -0.29
N VAL A 85 -0.49 -3.07 -0.38
CA VAL A 85 -0.76 -1.75 0.20
C VAL A 85 -2.19 -1.72 0.72
N ALA A 86 -2.38 -1.18 1.91
CA ALA A 86 -3.70 -1.05 2.51
C ALA A 86 -3.80 0.22 3.35
N VAL A 87 -4.97 0.83 3.34
CA VAL A 87 -5.33 1.97 4.17
C VAL A 87 -6.63 1.63 4.90
N ALA A 88 -6.67 1.87 6.20
CA ALA A 88 -7.87 1.66 7.02
C ALA A 88 -9.07 2.40 6.40
N ARG A 89 -10.23 1.75 6.37
CA ARG A 89 -11.45 2.34 5.77
C ARG A 89 -11.80 3.70 6.39
N SER A 90 -11.59 3.84 7.69
CA SER A 90 -11.82 5.09 8.43
C SER A 90 -10.88 6.24 8.03
N HIS A 91 -9.80 5.95 7.32
CA HIS A 91 -8.76 6.92 6.96
C HIS A 91 -8.58 7.07 5.45
N ARG A 92 -9.53 6.57 4.66
CA ARG A 92 -9.50 6.71 3.19
C ARG A 92 -9.83 8.13 2.76
N ARG A 93 -9.53 8.43 1.49
CA ARG A 93 -9.73 9.73 0.83
C ARG A 93 -8.94 10.88 1.48
N GLN A 94 -7.83 10.57 2.15
CA GLN A 94 -6.93 11.54 2.76
C GLN A 94 -5.54 11.54 2.12
N GLY A 95 -5.40 10.89 0.96
CA GLY A 95 -4.16 10.84 0.22
C GLY A 95 -3.10 9.89 0.77
N LEU A 96 -3.44 9.01 1.72
CA LEU A 96 -2.47 8.09 2.35
C LEU A 96 -1.92 7.06 1.36
N GLY A 97 -2.77 6.51 0.50
CA GLY A 97 -2.32 5.57 -0.54
C GLY A 97 -1.26 6.20 -1.44
N TRP A 98 -1.49 7.45 -1.84
CA TRP A 98 -0.53 8.21 -2.63
C TRP A 98 0.79 8.44 -1.87
N GLN A 99 0.72 8.87 -0.61
CA GLN A 99 1.91 9.11 0.22
C GLN A 99 2.73 7.84 0.45
N LEU A 100 2.07 6.72 0.71
CA LEU A 100 2.74 5.42 0.90
C LEU A 100 3.46 4.97 -0.37
N MET A 101 2.80 5.06 -1.52
CA MET A 101 3.39 4.75 -2.81
C MET A 101 4.55 5.68 -3.16
N ASP A 102 4.39 6.97 -2.89
CA ASP A 102 5.45 7.97 -3.10
C ASP A 102 6.70 7.66 -2.26
N ALA A 103 6.53 7.24 -1.01
CA ALA A 103 7.65 6.83 -0.16
C ALA A 103 8.44 5.66 -0.75
N VAL A 104 7.76 4.66 -1.28
CA VAL A 104 8.41 3.53 -1.98
C VAL A 104 9.14 4.02 -3.23
N LEU A 105 8.51 4.87 -4.03
CA LEU A 105 9.12 5.42 -5.24
C LEU A 105 10.39 6.22 -4.94
N ARG A 106 10.39 7.01 -3.89
CA ARG A 106 11.58 7.76 -3.45
C ARG A 106 12.73 6.84 -3.06
N GLU A 107 12.44 5.79 -2.31
CA GLU A 107 13.45 4.80 -1.91
C GLU A 107 14.03 4.07 -3.12
N LEU A 108 13.18 3.67 -4.07
CA LEU A 108 13.61 3.02 -5.30
C LEU A 108 14.46 3.95 -6.19
N HIS A 109 14.12 5.22 -6.26
CA HIS A 109 14.94 6.21 -6.95
C HIS A 109 16.32 6.37 -6.29
N ALA A 110 16.37 6.41 -4.96
CA ALA A 110 17.62 6.50 -4.22
C ALA A 110 18.52 5.29 -4.47
N GLN A 111 17.92 4.11 -4.63
CA GLN A 111 18.63 2.87 -4.91
C GLN A 111 18.84 2.60 -6.41
N ARG A 112 18.48 3.53 -7.27
CA ARG A 112 18.63 3.43 -8.74
C ARG A 112 17.93 2.23 -9.35
N ALA A 113 16.78 1.86 -8.83
CA ALA A 113 15.93 0.83 -9.43
C ALA A 113 15.45 1.26 -10.82
N GLU A 114 15.26 0.31 -11.72
CA GLU A 114 14.85 0.58 -13.09
C GLU A 114 13.35 0.78 -13.23
N ALA A 115 12.57 0.03 -12.48
CA ALA A 115 11.12 0.03 -12.58
C ALA A 115 10.47 -0.45 -11.30
N LEU A 116 9.19 -0.11 -11.14
CA LEU A 116 8.31 -0.63 -10.10
C LEU A 116 7.11 -1.32 -10.75
N PHE A 117 6.85 -2.55 -10.32
CA PHE A 117 5.71 -3.36 -10.75
C PHE A 117 4.69 -3.51 -9.63
N LEU A 118 3.45 -3.70 -10.01
CA LEU A 118 2.38 -4.12 -9.11
C LEU A 118 1.34 -4.94 -9.86
N GLU A 119 0.56 -5.71 -9.11
CA GLU A 119 -0.64 -6.36 -9.60
C GLU A 119 -1.85 -5.81 -8.86
N VAL A 120 -2.93 -5.60 -9.56
CA VAL A 120 -4.18 -5.06 -9.03
C VAL A 120 -5.37 -5.77 -9.65
N ASP A 121 -6.41 -6.04 -8.84
CA ASP A 121 -7.66 -6.57 -9.36
C ASP A 121 -8.24 -5.60 -10.39
N GLU A 122 -8.62 -6.11 -11.57
CA GLU A 122 -9.18 -5.30 -12.66
C GLU A 122 -10.46 -4.56 -12.27
N THR A 123 -11.15 -5.01 -11.22
CA THR A 123 -12.36 -4.37 -10.70
C THR A 123 -12.08 -3.26 -9.70
N ASN A 124 -10.84 -3.13 -9.22
CA ASN A 124 -10.45 -2.10 -8.27
C ASN A 124 -10.18 -0.76 -8.98
N VAL A 125 -11.26 -0.10 -9.40
CA VAL A 125 -11.20 1.14 -10.19
C VAL A 125 -10.46 2.26 -9.46
N ALA A 126 -10.67 2.40 -8.16
CA ALA A 126 -10.05 3.45 -7.37
C ALA A 126 -8.52 3.29 -7.28
N ALA A 127 -8.05 2.06 -7.05
CA ALA A 127 -6.61 1.77 -7.00
C ALA A 127 -5.96 1.96 -8.38
N ILE A 128 -6.58 1.48 -9.43
CA ILE A 128 -6.09 1.65 -10.81
C ILE A 128 -5.96 3.13 -11.16
N ALA A 129 -6.95 3.95 -10.80
CA ALA A 129 -6.91 5.39 -11.03
C ALA A 129 -5.74 6.06 -10.27
N LEU A 130 -5.49 5.64 -9.03
CA LEU A 130 -4.36 6.11 -8.24
C LEU A 130 -3.03 5.76 -8.92
N TYR A 131 -2.87 4.51 -9.33
CA TYR A 131 -1.63 4.06 -9.95
C TYR A 131 -1.36 4.74 -11.29
N ARG A 132 -2.39 4.96 -12.10
CA ARG A 132 -2.26 5.74 -13.34
C ARG A 132 -1.81 7.17 -13.07
N ARG A 133 -2.33 7.83 -12.05
CA ARG A 133 -1.89 9.16 -11.63
C ARG A 133 -0.43 9.16 -11.15
N LEU A 134 0.03 8.06 -10.59
CA LEU A 134 1.43 7.87 -10.19
C LEU A 134 2.35 7.46 -11.36
N GLY A 135 1.83 7.42 -12.58
CA GLY A 135 2.62 7.11 -13.78
C GLY A 135 2.76 5.65 -14.12
N PHE A 136 1.96 4.77 -13.50
CA PHE A 136 1.90 3.37 -13.90
C PHE A 136 1.08 3.18 -15.17
N ARG A 137 1.48 2.22 -15.98
CA ARG A 137 0.76 1.75 -17.16
C ARG A 137 0.54 0.25 -17.11
N GLU A 138 -0.50 -0.23 -17.73
CA GLU A 138 -0.76 -1.66 -17.87
C GLU A 138 0.26 -2.28 -18.83
N VAL A 139 0.90 -3.36 -18.40
CA VAL A 139 1.86 -4.11 -19.21
C VAL A 139 1.49 -5.59 -19.38
N GLY A 140 0.48 -6.05 -18.65
CA GLY A 140 0.01 -7.42 -18.76
C GLY A 140 -1.28 -7.63 -18.00
N LYS A 141 -1.85 -8.82 -18.17
CA LYS A 141 -3.09 -9.23 -17.50
C LYS A 141 -3.04 -10.71 -17.20
N ARG A 142 -3.47 -11.07 -15.99
CA ARG A 142 -3.66 -12.47 -15.59
C ARG A 142 -5.17 -12.71 -15.44
N PRO A 143 -5.83 -13.37 -16.41
CA PRO A 143 -7.26 -13.65 -16.31
C PRO A 143 -7.53 -14.65 -15.17
N ASP A 144 -8.70 -14.52 -14.55
CA ASP A 144 -9.17 -15.44 -13.51
C ASP A 144 -8.23 -15.63 -12.31
N TYR A 145 -7.46 -14.61 -11.99
CA TYR A 145 -6.43 -14.67 -10.94
C TYR A 145 -7.02 -14.57 -9.53
N TYR A 146 -7.98 -13.66 -9.34
CA TYR A 146 -8.65 -13.48 -8.05
C TYR A 146 -9.95 -14.25 -8.03
N LYS A 147 -10.12 -15.10 -7.01
CA LYS A 147 -11.34 -15.89 -6.77
C LYS A 147 -11.85 -15.58 -5.38
N ALA A 148 -13.05 -14.98 -5.28
CA ALA A 148 -13.71 -14.70 -4.03
C ALA A 148 -14.97 -15.57 -3.90
N PRO A 149 -15.30 -16.06 -2.68
CA PRO A 149 -16.56 -16.79 -2.46
C PRO A 149 -17.77 -15.94 -2.87
N GLY A 150 -18.68 -16.52 -3.67
CA GLY A 150 -19.90 -15.84 -4.14
C GLY A 150 -19.70 -14.84 -5.26
N HIS A 151 -18.50 -14.66 -5.78
CA HIS A 151 -18.20 -13.81 -6.93
C HIS A 151 -17.50 -14.62 -8.02
N GLY A 152 -17.76 -14.26 -9.28
CA GLY A 152 -17.00 -14.80 -10.41
C GLY A 152 -15.52 -14.44 -10.30
N PRO A 153 -14.62 -15.22 -10.95
CA PRO A 153 -13.21 -14.89 -10.97
C PRO A 153 -12.96 -13.54 -11.66
N THR A 154 -12.01 -12.77 -11.14
CA THR A 154 -11.55 -11.53 -11.74
C THR A 154 -10.08 -11.61 -12.13
N GLY A 155 -9.68 -10.84 -13.14
CA GLY A 155 -8.30 -10.79 -13.60
C GLY A 155 -7.47 -9.81 -12.79
N ALA A 156 -6.16 -10.04 -12.78
CA ALA A 156 -5.18 -9.09 -12.28
C ALA A 156 -4.58 -8.30 -13.45
N LEU A 157 -4.53 -6.98 -13.31
CA LEU A 157 -3.72 -6.13 -14.18
C LEU A 157 -2.31 -6.08 -13.62
N VAL A 158 -1.32 -6.31 -14.48
CA VAL A 158 0.08 -6.06 -14.15
C VAL A 158 0.42 -4.67 -14.64
N MET A 159 0.85 -3.81 -13.73
CA MET A 159 1.19 -2.42 -14.03
C MET A 159 2.66 -2.16 -13.75
N ARG A 160 3.24 -1.26 -14.52
CA ARG A 160 4.65 -0.89 -14.43
C ARG A 160 4.81 0.62 -14.48
N ARG A 161 5.72 1.13 -13.66
CA ARG A 161 6.27 2.47 -13.80
C ARG A 161 7.77 2.39 -14.02
N ASP A 162 8.25 2.98 -15.11
CA ASP A 162 9.67 3.13 -15.36
C ASP A 162 10.23 4.24 -14.45
N LEU A 163 11.41 3.99 -13.88
CA LEU A 163 12.09 4.93 -12.97
C LEU A 163 13.31 5.58 -13.61
N ARG A 164 13.67 5.14 -14.82
CA ARG A 164 14.77 5.67 -15.63
C ARG A 164 14.35 5.79 -17.07
#